data_13fd4a89316dd3efaf16dffeb87da00a
#
_entry.id   13fd4a89316dd3efaf16dffeb87da00a
#
_cell.length_a   1.000
_cell.length_b   1.000
_cell.length_c   1.000
_cell.angle_alpha   90.00
_cell.angle_beta   90.00
_cell.angle_gamma   90.00
#
_symmetry.space_group_name_H-M   'P 1'
#
loop_
_entity.id
_entity.type
_entity.pdbx_description
1 polymer ?
#
loop_
_entity_poly.entity_id
_entity_poly.type
_entity_poly.pdbx_seq_one_letter_code
_entity_poly.pdbx_strand_id
1 'polypeptide(L)'
;MSRIGRMPITVPAGVEVTIAENNVVTVKGPKGTLTQALHPEMILEQDGNVIHVKRPSDDKLHCALHGMTRALLHNMVVGVSEGFKKELEINGVGYRASKEGKNLVMNLGYSHQVIVPEIDGITIDVPSANKVVISGPDKQKVGQFAAEVREKRPPEPYKGKGIKYVDEVIRRKVGKTGAKK
;
A
#
# COMPACT_ATOMS: atom_id res chain seq x y z
N MET A 1 13.98 8.44 21.78
CA MET A 1 13.19 7.21 22.07
C MET A 1 12.17 6.97 20.97
N SER A 2 11.99 5.71 20.48
CA SER A 2 10.96 5.36 19.47
C SER A 2 9.69 4.87 20.18
N ARG A 3 8.61 5.65 20.15
CA ARG A 3 7.31 5.22 20.70
C ARG A 3 6.75 4.01 19.93
N ILE A 4 6.88 4.03 18.61
CA ILE A 4 6.39 2.97 17.71
C ILE A 4 7.17 1.67 17.91
N GLY A 5 8.49 1.74 18.02
CA GLY A 5 9.33 0.55 18.20
C GLY A 5 9.03 -0.24 19.46
N ARG A 6 8.63 0.43 20.54
CA ARG A 6 8.30 -0.21 21.84
C ARG A 6 6.93 -0.88 21.88
N MET A 7 6.05 -0.59 20.92
CA MET A 7 4.72 -1.19 20.91
C MET A 7 4.80 -2.67 20.55
N PRO A 8 4.22 -3.56 21.36
CA PRO A 8 4.16 -4.98 21.04
C PRO A 8 3.39 -5.23 19.74
N ILE A 9 3.67 -6.34 19.10
CA ILE A 9 2.95 -6.81 17.93
C ILE A 9 2.21 -8.07 18.36
N THR A 10 0.88 -7.99 18.42
CA THR A 10 0.05 -9.15 18.70
C THR A 10 -0.16 -9.94 17.40
N VAL A 11 0.16 -11.21 17.43
CA VAL A 11 -0.07 -12.14 16.32
C VAL A 11 -1.48 -12.72 16.47
N PRO A 12 -2.40 -12.45 15.53
CA PRO A 12 -3.77 -12.97 15.62
C PRO A 12 -3.81 -14.47 15.39
N ALA A 13 -4.88 -15.12 15.84
CA ALA A 13 -5.11 -16.54 15.60
C ALA A 13 -5.12 -16.85 14.08
N GLY A 14 -4.44 -17.93 13.69
CA GLY A 14 -4.31 -18.32 12.28
C GLY A 14 -3.15 -17.64 11.51
N VAL A 15 -2.33 -16.84 12.20
CA VAL A 15 -1.08 -16.30 11.66
C VAL A 15 0.10 -16.98 12.36
N GLU A 16 1.03 -17.47 11.56
CA GLU A 16 2.28 -18.10 12.01
C GLU A 16 3.45 -17.19 11.63
N VAL A 17 4.33 -16.94 12.59
CA VAL A 17 5.53 -16.11 12.36
C VAL A 17 6.76 -16.98 12.63
N THR A 18 7.65 -17.06 11.66
CA THR A 18 8.93 -17.75 11.75
C THR A 18 10.05 -16.75 11.58
N ILE A 19 10.95 -16.70 12.55
CA ILE A 19 12.14 -15.85 12.53
C ILE A 19 13.34 -16.76 12.26
N ALA A 20 13.97 -16.60 11.09
CA ALA A 20 15.18 -17.31 10.70
C ALA A 20 16.42 -16.49 11.03
N GLU A 21 17.59 -17.07 10.78
CA GLU A 21 18.88 -16.39 10.93
C GLU A 21 18.94 -15.08 10.11
N ASN A 22 19.74 -14.13 10.56
CA ASN A 22 19.87 -12.80 9.96
C ASN A 22 18.55 -12.00 9.90
N ASN A 23 17.62 -12.23 10.82
CA ASN A 23 16.33 -11.54 10.89
C ASN A 23 15.49 -11.66 9.60
N VAL A 24 15.60 -12.78 8.89
CA VAL A 24 14.67 -13.10 7.80
C VAL A 24 13.38 -13.60 8.45
N VAL A 25 12.32 -12.82 8.33
CA VAL A 25 11.03 -13.15 8.92
C VAL A 25 10.07 -13.61 7.84
N THR A 26 9.45 -14.77 8.09
CA THR A 26 8.36 -15.30 7.26
C THR A 26 7.07 -15.28 8.07
N VAL A 27 6.05 -14.63 7.55
CA VAL A 27 4.73 -14.53 8.15
C VAL A 27 3.73 -15.21 7.23
N LYS A 28 3.06 -16.24 7.74
CA LYS A 28 2.06 -17.04 7.02
C LYS A 28 0.68 -16.80 7.63
N GLY A 29 -0.31 -16.55 6.80
CA GLY A 29 -1.68 -16.30 7.25
C GLY A 29 -2.71 -16.65 6.19
N PRO A 30 -4.00 -16.39 6.47
CA PRO A 30 -5.10 -16.76 5.59
C PRO A 30 -5.06 -16.08 4.20
N LYS A 31 -4.42 -14.90 4.07
CA LYS A 31 -4.32 -14.16 2.81
C LYS A 31 -3.01 -14.37 2.05
N GLY A 32 -2.12 -15.21 2.57
CA GLY A 32 -0.87 -15.55 1.91
C GLY A 32 0.31 -15.63 2.84
N THR A 33 1.50 -15.69 2.25
CA THR A 33 2.77 -15.74 2.97
C THR A 33 3.65 -14.60 2.50
N LEU A 34 4.23 -13.88 3.44
CA LEU A 34 5.20 -12.81 3.18
C LEU A 34 6.52 -13.18 3.84
N THR A 35 7.61 -12.96 3.11
CA THR A 35 8.97 -13.14 3.63
C THR A 35 9.76 -11.85 3.40
N GLN A 36 10.38 -11.35 4.44
CA GLN A 36 11.18 -10.12 4.37
C GLN A 36 12.39 -10.21 5.28
N ALA A 37 13.55 -9.78 4.79
CA ALA A 37 14.72 -9.57 5.62
C ALA A 37 14.59 -8.23 6.36
N LEU A 38 14.68 -8.27 7.67
CA LEU A 38 14.72 -7.09 8.54
C LEU A 38 16.17 -6.76 8.88
N HIS A 39 16.41 -5.60 9.50
CA HIS A 39 17.78 -5.19 9.82
C HIS A 39 18.43 -6.17 10.81
N PRO A 40 19.62 -6.70 10.52
CA PRO A 40 20.24 -7.78 11.29
C PRO A 40 20.59 -7.38 12.74
N GLU A 41 20.88 -6.12 13.00
CA GLU A 41 21.22 -5.63 14.35
C GLU A 41 20.02 -5.50 15.28
N MET A 42 18.79 -5.59 14.76
CA MET A 42 17.60 -5.55 15.60
C MET A 42 17.34 -6.90 16.24
N ILE A 43 16.91 -6.90 17.48
CA ILE A 43 16.63 -8.11 18.26
C ILE A 43 15.12 -8.34 18.22
N LEU A 44 14.71 -9.50 17.73
CA LEU A 44 13.32 -9.93 17.66
C LEU A 44 13.06 -11.00 18.73
N GLU A 45 12.17 -10.73 19.65
CA GLU A 45 11.78 -11.67 20.70
C GLU A 45 10.29 -12.02 20.55
N GLN A 46 9.99 -13.30 20.52
CA GLN A 46 8.63 -13.80 20.44
C GLN A 46 8.24 -14.49 21.74
N ASP A 47 7.27 -13.93 22.43
CA ASP A 47 6.68 -14.49 23.66
C ASP A 47 5.25 -14.94 23.35
N GLY A 48 5.09 -16.22 23.01
CA GLY A 48 3.81 -16.78 22.62
C GLY A 48 3.21 -16.04 21.40
N ASN A 49 2.12 -15.31 21.61
CA ASN A 49 1.42 -14.57 20.56
C ASN A 49 1.84 -13.10 20.46
N VAL A 50 2.91 -12.69 21.13
CA VAL A 50 3.37 -11.30 21.13
C VAL A 50 4.82 -11.25 20.68
N ILE A 51 5.11 -10.31 19.77
CA ILE A 51 6.47 -10.08 19.28
C ILE A 51 6.93 -8.71 19.75
N HIS A 52 8.10 -8.68 20.35
CA HIS A 52 8.81 -7.48 20.77
C HIS A 52 10.02 -7.25 19.88
N VAL A 53 10.19 -6.01 19.45
CA VAL A 53 11.40 -5.58 18.74
C VAL A 53 12.26 -4.80 19.71
N LYS A 54 13.52 -5.19 19.88
CA LYS A 54 14.49 -4.49 20.72
C LYS A 54 15.64 -3.95 19.88
N ARG A 55 16.33 -2.95 20.39
CA ARG A 55 17.51 -2.36 19.76
C ARG A 55 18.72 -2.57 20.65
N PRO A 56 19.93 -2.73 20.10
CA PRO A 56 21.14 -2.99 20.87
C PRO A 56 21.65 -1.74 21.62
N SER A 57 21.41 -0.55 21.08
CA SER A 57 21.84 0.72 21.72
C SER A 57 20.84 1.86 21.49
N ASP A 58 21.08 3.00 22.13
CA ASP A 58 20.29 4.23 21.98
C ASP A 58 20.83 5.19 20.90
N ASP A 59 21.71 4.72 20.04
CA ASP A 59 22.23 5.46 18.91
C ASP A 59 21.10 5.94 17.98
N LYS A 60 21.33 7.06 17.32
CA LYS A 60 20.36 7.68 16.40
C LYS A 60 19.90 6.71 15.32
N LEU A 61 20.83 5.91 14.76
CA LEU A 61 20.55 4.91 13.75
C LEU A 61 19.66 3.79 14.31
N HIS A 62 20.02 3.20 15.46
CA HIS A 62 19.23 2.13 16.09
C HIS A 62 17.84 2.62 16.53
N CYS A 63 17.73 3.87 16.96
CA CYS A 63 16.43 4.48 17.28
C CYS A 63 15.53 4.61 16.04
N ALA A 64 16.08 4.92 14.87
CA ALA A 64 15.34 5.01 13.61
C ALA A 64 14.94 3.60 13.11
N LEU A 65 15.89 2.67 13.07
CA LEU A 65 15.69 1.29 12.63
C LEU A 65 14.68 0.54 13.51
N HIS A 66 14.68 0.77 14.81
CA HIS A 66 13.75 0.17 15.76
C HIS A 66 12.28 0.40 15.38
N GLY A 67 11.91 1.65 15.09
CA GLY A 67 10.55 1.98 14.67
C GLY A 67 10.21 1.44 13.29
N MET A 68 11.15 1.48 12.36
CA MET A 68 10.98 0.96 11.00
C MET A 68 10.78 -0.56 11.01
N THR A 69 11.66 -1.29 11.69
CA THR A 69 11.59 -2.77 11.78
C THR A 69 10.26 -3.23 12.39
N ARG A 70 9.84 -2.59 13.48
CA ARG A 70 8.54 -2.88 14.11
C ARG A 70 7.38 -2.62 13.15
N ALA A 71 7.41 -1.50 12.43
CA ALA A 71 6.35 -1.14 11.49
C ALA A 71 6.27 -2.10 10.30
N LEU A 72 7.41 -2.54 9.75
CA LEU A 72 7.47 -3.54 8.68
C LEU A 72 6.88 -4.87 9.14
N LEU A 73 7.33 -5.39 10.29
CA LEU A 73 6.82 -6.66 10.83
C LEU A 73 5.32 -6.59 11.14
N HIS A 74 4.86 -5.50 11.74
CA HIS A 74 3.43 -5.28 11.98
C HIS A 74 2.61 -5.24 10.68
N ASN A 75 3.12 -4.57 9.64
CA ASN A 75 2.46 -4.57 8.34
C ASN A 75 2.40 -5.97 7.71
N MET A 76 3.41 -6.81 7.89
CA MET A 76 3.37 -8.20 7.43
C MET A 76 2.26 -8.99 8.13
N VAL A 77 2.16 -8.88 9.47
CA VAL A 77 1.13 -9.57 10.27
C VAL A 77 -0.27 -9.13 9.86
N VAL A 78 -0.52 -7.83 9.77
CA VAL A 78 -1.82 -7.27 9.32
C VAL A 78 -2.10 -7.67 7.87
N GLY A 79 -1.09 -7.62 7.01
CA GLY A 79 -1.25 -7.93 5.59
C GLY A 79 -1.69 -9.37 5.32
N VAL A 80 -1.12 -10.36 6.02
CA VAL A 80 -1.51 -11.76 5.83
C VAL A 80 -2.81 -12.14 6.55
N SER A 81 -3.23 -11.35 7.56
CA SER A 81 -4.51 -11.56 8.28
C SER A 81 -5.68 -10.83 7.62
N GLU A 82 -5.62 -9.51 7.56
CA GLU A 82 -6.70 -8.64 7.07
C GLU A 82 -6.52 -8.25 5.60
N GLY A 83 -5.25 -8.12 5.17
CA GLY A 83 -4.86 -7.57 3.87
C GLY A 83 -4.94 -6.05 3.82
N PHE A 84 -4.35 -5.49 2.77
CA PHE A 84 -4.42 -4.06 2.49
C PHE A 84 -5.24 -3.81 1.25
N LYS A 85 -5.92 -2.67 1.23
CA LYS A 85 -6.62 -2.17 0.06
C LYS A 85 -6.36 -0.68 -0.15
N LYS A 86 -6.29 -0.26 -1.41
CA LYS A 86 -6.31 1.13 -1.85
C LYS A 86 -7.41 1.31 -2.87
N GLU A 87 -8.20 2.34 -2.69
CA GLU A 87 -9.32 2.67 -3.56
C GLU A 87 -8.96 3.92 -4.37
N LEU A 88 -9.14 3.83 -5.68
CA LEU A 88 -8.92 4.91 -6.64
C LEU A 88 -10.24 5.29 -7.27
N GLU A 89 -10.42 6.58 -7.49
CA GLU A 89 -11.56 7.18 -8.16
C GLU A 89 -11.12 7.82 -9.47
N ILE A 90 -11.84 7.51 -10.53
CA ILE A 90 -11.58 8.02 -11.88
C ILE A 90 -12.61 9.09 -12.20
N ASN A 91 -12.16 10.33 -12.34
CA ASN A 91 -12.99 11.48 -12.61
C ASN A 91 -12.74 12.02 -14.02
N GLY A 92 -13.78 12.20 -14.80
CA GLY A 92 -13.69 12.79 -16.13
C GLY A 92 -14.81 12.33 -17.05
N VAL A 93 -15.25 13.20 -17.95
CA VAL A 93 -16.26 12.85 -18.96
C VAL A 93 -15.65 11.84 -19.94
N GLY A 94 -16.29 10.66 -20.07
CA GLY A 94 -15.82 9.57 -20.90
C GLY A 94 -14.68 8.74 -20.31
N TYR A 95 -14.20 9.07 -19.08
CA TYR A 95 -13.21 8.25 -18.39
C TYR A 95 -13.92 7.03 -17.76
N ARG A 96 -13.34 5.86 -17.94
CA ARG A 96 -13.90 4.62 -17.40
C ARG A 96 -12.81 3.56 -17.22
N ALA A 97 -13.01 2.68 -16.28
CA ALA A 97 -12.22 1.46 -16.08
C ALA A 97 -13.08 0.23 -16.26
N SER A 98 -12.47 -0.84 -16.71
CA SER A 98 -13.03 -2.20 -16.75
C SER A 98 -11.95 -3.20 -16.39
N LYS A 99 -12.34 -4.36 -15.88
CA LYS A 99 -11.42 -5.48 -15.68
C LYS A 99 -11.63 -6.49 -16.79
N GLU A 100 -10.58 -6.82 -17.52
CA GLU A 100 -10.56 -7.83 -18.58
C GLU A 100 -9.56 -8.95 -18.21
N GLY A 101 -10.10 -10.03 -17.66
CA GLY A 101 -9.27 -11.10 -17.10
C GLY A 101 -8.41 -10.61 -15.93
N LYS A 102 -7.09 -10.60 -16.11
CA LYS A 102 -6.11 -10.07 -15.14
C LYS A 102 -5.65 -8.63 -15.47
N ASN A 103 -6.24 -8.00 -16.46
CA ASN A 103 -5.82 -6.65 -16.87
C ASN A 103 -6.85 -5.62 -16.41
N LEU A 104 -6.34 -4.50 -15.90
CA LEU A 104 -7.09 -3.27 -15.73
C LEU A 104 -7.02 -2.48 -17.02
N VAL A 105 -8.15 -2.30 -17.69
CA VAL A 105 -8.27 -1.54 -18.94
C VAL A 105 -8.95 -0.21 -18.63
N MET A 106 -8.31 0.89 -18.99
CA MET A 106 -8.79 2.23 -18.67
C MET A 106 -8.85 3.10 -19.91
N ASN A 107 -9.95 3.82 -20.09
CA ASN A 107 -10.09 4.91 -21.03
C ASN A 107 -9.93 6.24 -20.28
N LEU A 108 -8.81 6.94 -20.51
CA LEU A 108 -8.41 8.12 -19.75
C LEU A 108 -8.28 9.38 -20.63
N GLY A 109 -9.02 9.40 -21.75
CA GLY A 109 -8.98 10.54 -22.70
C GLY A 109 -7.72 10.57 -23.60
N TYR A 110 -7.04 9.43 -23.72
CA TYR A 110 -6.01 9.18 -24.72
C TYR A 110 -6.64 8.57 -25.99
N SER A 111 -5.92 8.60 -27.10
CA SER A 111 -6.33 7.93 -28.36
C SER A 111 -6.28 6.41 -28.29
N HIS A 112 -5.64 5.86 -27.24
CA HIS A 112 -5.51 4.43 -26.98
C HIS A 112 -5.99 4.08 -25.55
N GLN A 113 -6.30 2.83 -25.31
CA GLN A 113 -6.59 2.31 -23.98
C GLN A 113 -5.32 2.15 -23.19
N VAL A 114 -5.38 2.44 -21.90
CA VAL A 114 -4.29 2.18 -20.95
C VAL A 114 -4.55 0.84 -20.29
N ILE A 115 -3.66 -0.12 -20.53
CA ILE A 115 -3.77 -1.47 -20.00
C ILE A 115 -2.70 -1.66 -18.94
N VAL A 116 -3.10 -2.11 -17.74
CA VAL A 116 -2.21 -2.40 -16.61
C VAL A 116 -2.48 -3.83 -16.16
N PRO A 117 -1.51 -4.77 -16.33
CA PRO A 117 -1.67 -6.14 -15.87
C PRO A 117 -1.59 -6.25 -14.34
N GLU A 118 -2.32 -7.21 -13.77
CA GLU A 118 -2.12 -7.63 -12.38
C GLU A 118 -0.70 -8.17 -12.18
N ILE A 119 -0.09 -7.85 -11.06
CA ILE A 119 1.19 -8.41 -10.61
C ILE A 119 0.96 -9.41 -9.48
N ASP A 120 1.92 -10.31 -9.25
CA ASP A 120 1.82 -11.34 -8.21
C ASP A 120 1.63 -10.73 -6.82
N GLY A 121 0.59 -11.23 -6.14
CA GLY A 121 0.20 -10.76 -4.81
C GLY A 121 -0.68 -9.50 -4.82
N ILE A 122 -1.12 -9.04 -5.99
CA ILE A 122 -2.08 -7.94 -6.13
C ILE A 122 -3.34 -8.45 -6.82
N THR A 123 -4.48 -8.04 -6.32
CA THR A 123 -5.79 -8.28 -6.94
C THR A 123 -6.43 -6.94 -7.26
N ILE A 124 -6.87 -6.79 -8.49
CA ILE A 124 -7.60 -5.61 -8.96
C ILE A 124 -9.09 -5.95 -9.00
N ASP A 125 -9.91 -5.08 -8.48
CA ASP A 125 -11.36 -5.13 -8.61
C ASP A 125 -11.91 -3.80 -9.12
N VAL A 126 -12.93 -3.86 -9.98
CA VAL A 126 -13.56 -2.68 -10.59
C VAL A 126 -15.07 -2.75 -10.31
N PRO A 127 -15.50 -2.35 -9.10
CA PRO A 127 -16.91 -2.42 -8.71
C PRO A 127 -17.80 -1.47 -9.53
N SER A 128 -17.23 -0.42 -10.08
CA SER A 128 -17.91 0.51 -11.00
C SER A 128 -16.93 1.09 -12.01
N ALA A 129 -17.43 1.60 -13.13
CA ALA A 129 -16.59 2.19 -14.18
C ALA A 129 -15.69 3.35 -13.69
N ASN A 130 -16.01 3.94 -12.55
CA ASN A 130 -15.30 5.09 -11.99
C ASN A 130 -14.50 4.75 -10.72
N LYS A 131 -14.52 3.48 -10.28
CA LYS A 131 -13.85 3.07 -9.05
C LYS A 131 -13.01 1.82 -9.27
N VAL A 132 -11.76 1.90 -8.86
CA VAL A 132 -10.79 0.78 -8.89
C VAL A 132 -10.36 0.49 -7.47
N VAL A 133 -10.39 -0.77 -7.07
CA VAL A 133 -9.94 -1.26 -5.77
C VAL A 133 -8.74 -2.16 -6.01
N ILE A 134 -7.64 -1.85 -5.38
CA ILE A 134 -6.39 -2.61 -5.43
C ILE A 134 -6.16 -3.22 -4.07
N SER A 135 -6.04 -4.54 -4.00
CA SER A 135 -5.89 -5.27 -2.74
C SER A 135 -4.75 -6.28 -2.80
N GLY A 136 -4.18 -6.59 -1.63
CA GLY A 136 -3.11 -7.58 -1.50
C GLY A 136 -2.60 -7.68 -0.07
N PRO A 137 -1.78 -8.72 0.22
CA PRO A 137 -1.19 -8.89 1.54
C PRO A 137 -0.01 -7.94 1.81
N ASP A 138 0.70 -7.50 0.77
CA ASP A 138 1.87 -6.65 0.90
C ASP A 138 1.49 -5.17 0.77
N LYS A 139 1.62 -4.42 1.88
CA LYS A 139 1.31 -2.98 1.91
C LYS A 139 2.14 -2.16 0.93
N GLN A 140 3.41 -2.52 0.75
CA GLN A 140 4.33 -1.80 -0.13
C GLN A 140 3.92 -2.01 -1.59
N LYS A 141 3.69 -3.26 -1.99
CA LYS A 141 3.24 -3.59 -3.35
C LYS A 141 1.89 -2.96 -3.69
N VAL A 142 0.92 -3.04 -2.77
CA VAL A 142 -0.41 -2.41 -2.94
C VAL A 142 -0.27 -0.89 -3.11
N GLY A 143 0.56 -0.25 -2.26
CA GLY A 143 0.79 1.18 -2.34
C GLY A 143 1.49 1.62 -3.61
N GLN A 144 2.54 0.90 -4.02
CA GLN A 144 3.30 1.16 -5.23
C GLN A 144 2.43 1.00 -6.48
N PHE A 145 1.71 -0.11 -6.59
CA PHE A 145 0.85 -0.37 -7.73
C PHE A 145 -0.28 0.68 -7.85
N ALA A 146 -0.88 1.07 -6.72
CA ALA A 146 -1.89 2.13 -6.70
C ALA A 146 -1.31 3.49 -7.17
N ALA A 147 -0.08 3.80 -6.78
CA ALA A 147 0.61 5.01 -7.24
C ALA A 147 0.89 4.98 -8.75
N GLU A 148 1.34 3.85 -9.29
CA GLU A 148 1.59 3.66 -10.72
C GLU A 148 0.31 3.78 -11.56
N VAL A 149 -0.82 3.23 -11.07
CA VAL A 149 -2.12 3.40 -11.72
C VAL A 149 -2.55 4.87 -11.70
N ARG A 150 -2.40 5.56 -10.56
CA ARG A 150 -2.72 6.99 -10.44
C ARG A 150 -1.85 7.85 -11.35
N GLU A 151 -0.58 7.53 -11.52
CA GLU A 151 0.37 8.25 -12.37
C GLU A 151 0.00 8.20 -13.86
N LYS A 152 -0.73 7.16 -14.31
CA LYS A 152 -1.19 7.07 -15.71
C LYS A 152 -2.01 8.30 -16.14
N ARG A 153 -2.77 8.91 -15.23
CA ARG A 153 -3.47 10.17 -15.45
C ARG A 153 -3.71 10.89 -14.12
N PRO A 154 -2.73 11.65 -13.61
CA PRO A 154 -2.89 12.35 -12.34
C PRO A 154 -4.01 13.40 -12.43
N PRO A 155 -4.67 13.73 -11.32
CA PRO A 155 -5.77 14.68 -11.32
C PRO A 155 -5.28 16.08 -11.66
N GLU A 156 -5.97 16.74 -12.57
CA GLU A 156 -5.66 18.10 -12.98
C GLU A 156 -6.18 19.13 -11.95
N PRO A 157 -5.52 20.30 -11.83
CA PRO A 157 -5.85 21.25 -10.76
C PRO A 157 -7.09 22.13 -11.04
N TYR A 158 -7.69 22.09 -12.23
CA TYR A 158 -8.84 22.95 -12.55
C TYR A 158 -10.18 22.26 -12.36
N LYS A 159 -10.45 21.22 -13.12
CA LYS A 159 -11.71 20.44 -13.05
C LYS A 159 -11.56 19.17 -12.22
N GLY A 160 -10.33 18.76 -11.88
CA GLY A 160 -10.04 17.57 -11.13
C GLY A 160 -10.19 16.28 -11.92
N LYS A 161 -10.08 16.35 -13.27
CA LYS A 161 -10.10 15.17 -14.12
C LYS A 161 -8.83 14.36 -13.94
N GLY A 162 -8.96 13.05 -13.82
CA GLY A 162 -7.85 12.14 -13.63
C GLY A 162 -8.18 11.06 -12.61
N ILE A 163 -7.15 10.34 -12.18
CA ILE A 163 -7.23 9.28 -11.16
C ILE A 163 -6.72 9.85 -9.86
N LYS A 164 -7.51 9.75 -8.79
CA LYS A 164 -7.14 10.15 -7.44
C LYS A 164 -7.41 9.03 -6.44
N TYR A 165 -6.79 9.08 -5.26
CA TYR A 165 -7.24 8.27 -4.13
C TYR A 165 -8.61 8.78 -3.63
N VAL A 166 -9.42 7.89 -3.08
CA VAL A 166 -10.75 8.27 -2.56
C VAL A 166 -10.64 9.32 -1.45
N ASP A 167 -9.62 9.20 -0.62
CA ASP A 167 -9.30 10.11 0.49
C ASP A 167 -8.51 11.36 0.07
N GLU A 168 -8.14 11.49 -1.22
CA GLU A 168 -7.33 12.60 -1.74
C GLU A 168 -8.19 13.83 -2.04
N VAL A 169 -7.88 14.95 -1.41
CA VAL A 169 -8.49 16.24 -1.68
C VAL A 169 -7.64 17.05 -2.66
N ILE A 170 -8.16 17.25 -3.88
CA ILE A 170 -7.44 18.01 -4.90
C ILE A 170 -7.64 19.51 -4.68
N ARG A 171 -6.56 20.24 -4.42
CA ARG A 171 -6.57 21.71 -4.34
C ARG A 171 -6.81 22.28 -5.74
N ARG A 172 -8.03 22.74 -6.00
CA ARG A 172 -8.40 23.33 -7.29
C ARG A 172 -7.93 24.77 -7.40
N LYS A 173 -7.48 25.13 -8.62
CA LYS A 173 -7.15 26.51 -9.00
C LYS A 173 -8.34 27.11 -9.74
N VAL A 174 -8.53 28.41 -9.54
CA VAL A 174 -9.48 29.19 -10.36
C VAL A 174 -8.82 29.43 -11.72
N GLY A 175 -9.49 29.04 -12.80
CA GLY A 175 -9.02 29.30 -14.16
C GLY A 175 -8.96 30.80 -14.46
N LYS A 176 -8.34 31.18 -15.58
CA LYS A 176 -8.34 32.58 -16.06
C LYS A 176 -9.78 33.03 -16.28
N THR A 177 -10.22 34.02 -15.54
CA THR A 177 -11.43 34.77 -15.83
C THR A 177 -11.15 35.58 -17.13
N GLY A 178 -11.89 35.29 -18.17
CA GLY A 178 -11.81 36.14 -19.38
C GLY A 178 -12.02 37.60 -19.01
N ALA A 179 -11.18 38.49 -19.51
CA ALA A 179 -11.41 39.92 -19.35
C ALA A 179 -12.83 40.23 -19.86
N LYS A 180 -13.71 40.69 -18.96
CA LYS A 180 -14.93 41.35 -19.41
C LYS A 180 -14.49 42.57 -20.20
N LYS A 181 -14.70 42.57 -21.54
CA LYS A 181 -14.71 43.77 -22.32
C LYS A 181 -15.89 44.62 -21.93
#